data_14a44f0cbb5c50c4b1bed64cbfdec83c
#
_entry.id   14a44f0cbb5c50c4b1bed64cbfdec83c
#
_cell.length_a   1.000
_cell.length_b   1.000
_cell.length_c   1.000
_cell.angle_alpha   90.00
_cell.angle_beta   90.00
_cell.angle_gamma   90.00
#
_symmetry.space_group_name_H-M   'P 1'
#
loop_
_entity.id
_entity.type
_entity.pdbx_description
1 polymer ?
#
loop_
_entity_poly.entity_id
_entity_poly.type
_entity_poly.pdbx_seq_one_letter_code
_entity_poly.pdbx_strand_id
1 'polypeptide(L)'
;RYDGLMAQIGGPDLSGIGYGLGVDRAVLALEAEGVELEEAAHRVDVFGIAIGDEARVKMSKLIDELRAAGVSADMSYGQRGLKGSMKGADRAGARYALVLGERELEAGEVAVKNLAEHSQESVELSVQAVTQAVTGA
;
A
#
# COMPACT_ATOMS: atom_id res chain seq x y z
N ARG A 1 25.26 14.63 11.91
CA ARG A 1 26.30 14.70 10.87
C ARG A 1 27.36 13.64 11.12
N TYR A 2 27.73 12.90 10.09
CA TYR A 2 28.66 11.76 10.15
C TYR A 2 29.85 12.04 9.23
N ASP A 3 30.69 13.00 9.63
CA ASP A 3 31.92 13.36 8.89
C ASP A 3 32.97 12.26 9.13
N GLY A 4 33.59 11.78 8.06
CA GLY A 4 34.65 10.78 8.10
C GLY A 4 34.17 9.32 8.36
N LEU A 5 32.88 9.05 8.61
CA LEU A 5 32.38 7.70 8.88
C LEU A 5 32.62 6.78 7.67
N MET A 6 32.36 7.26 6.45
CA MET A 6 32.57 6.48 5.24
C MET A 6 34.04 6.11 5.04
N ALA A 7 34.97 7.06 5.29
CA ALA A 7 36.41 6.81 5.22
C ALA A 7 36.86 5.76 6.27
N GLN A 8 36.33 5.81 7.50
CA GLN A 8 36.64 4.85 8.56
C GLN A 8 36.24 3.41 8.23
N ILE A 9 35.19 3.20 7.42
CA ILE A 9 34.75 1.89 6.96
C ILE A 9 35.29 1.50 5.59
N GLY A 10 36.30 2.20 5.08
CA GLY A 10 36.99 1.91 3.82
C GLY A 10 36.31 2.46 2.57
N GLY A 11 35.35 3.35 2.69
CA GLY A 11 34.70 4.06 1.59
C GLY A 11 35.38 5.41 1.24
N PRO A 12 34.81 6.14 0.28
CA PRO A 12 35.30 7.48 -0.07
C PRO A 12 35.09 8.46 1.10
N ASP A 13 35.90 9.52 1.16
CA ASP A 13 35.75 10.58 2.18
C ASP A 13 34.55 11.47 1.85
N LEU A 14 33.40 11.02 2.25
CA LEU A 14 32.10 11.70 2.09
C LEU A 14 31.45 11.93 3.45
N SER A 15 30.85 13.09 3.61
CA SER A 15 30.02 13.39 4.77
C SER A 15 28.63 12.84 4.58
N GLY A 16 28.05 12.26 5.65
CA GLY A 16 26.67 11.82 5.71
C GLY A 16 25.85 12.68 6.67
N ILE A 17 24.56 12.74 6.45
CA ILE A 17 23.58 13.28 7.38
C ILE A 17 22.46 12.27 7.57
N GLY A 18 22.00 12.11 8.79
CA GLY A 18 20.87 11.24 9.10
C GLY A 18 20.12 11.76 10.31
N TYR A 19 18.89 11.31 10.43
CA TYR A 19 18.05 11.57 11.61
C TYR A 19 17.24 10.33 11.96
N GLY A 20 16.81 10.26 13.20
CA GLY A 20 15.85 9.25 13.67
C GLY A 20 14.66 9.93 14.31
N LEU A 21 13.46 9.44 14.04
CA LEU A 21 12.22 9.85 14.66
C LEU A 21 11.61 8.68 15.42
N GLY A 22 11.30 8.88 16.69
CA GLY A 22 10.58 7.91 17.51
C GLY A 22 9.06 8.04 17.30
N VAL A 23 8.47 7.20 16.46
CA VAL A 23 7.04 7.24 16.16
C VAL A 23 6.20 7.01 17.43
N ASP A 24 6.54 6.00 18.24
CA ASP A 24 5.83 5.72 19.49
C ASP A 24 5.85 6.92 20.46
N ARG A 25 6.99 7.61 20.53
CA ARG A 25 7.10 8.85 21.33
C ARG A 25 6.23 9.98 20.80
N ALA A 26 6.10 10.09 19.48
CA ALA A 26 5.22 11.08 18.87
C ALA A 26 3.74 10.78 19.20
N VAL A 27 3.33 9.51 19.12
CA VAL A 27 1.97 9.09 19.52
C VAL A 27 1.71 9.40 20.99
N LEU A 28 2.61 9.01 21.90
CA LEU A 28 2.49 9.30 23.33
C LEU A 28 2.42 10.81 23.63
N ALA A 29 3.14 11.63 22.86
CA ALA A 29 3.07 13.08 23.01
C ALA A 29 1.71 13.64 22.57
N LEU A 30 1.15 13.15 21.45
CA LEU A 30 -0.18 13.53 20.97
C LEU A 30 -1.27 13.14 21.98
N GLU A 31 -1.20 11.95 22.56
CA GLU A 31 -2.11 11.49 23.60
C GLU A 31 -2.02 12.37 24.85
N ALA A 32 -0.80 12.74 25.28
CA ALA A 32 -0.58 13.61 26.45
C ALA A 32 -1.10 15.03 26.23
N GLU A 33 -1.07 15.53 25.00
CA GLU A 33 -1.64 16.82 24.61
C GLU A 33 -3.17 16.76 24.39
N GLY A 34 -3.78 15.58 24.54
CA GLY A 34 -5.22 15.39 24.36
C GLY A 34 -5.68 15.49 22.90
N VAL A 35 -4.79 15.24 21.95
CA VAL A 35 -5.15 15.18 20.54
C VAL A 35 -5.91 13.88 20.27
N GLU A 36 -7.20 13.99 20.00
CA GLU A 36 -8.00 12.86 19.54
C GLU A 36 -7.59 12.50 18.12
N LEU A 37 -7.05 11.29 17.94
CA LEU A 37 -6.83 10.74 16.61
C LEU A 37 -8.16 10.15 16.14
N GLU A 38 -8.74 10.73 15.09
CA GLU A 38 -9.94 10.18 14.46
C GLU A 38 -9.65 8.74 14.02
N GLU A 39 -10.40 7.77 14.55
CA GLU A 39 -10.41 6.43 14.00
C GLU A 39 -11.06 6.50 12.63
N ALA A 40 -10.27 6.32 11.58
CA ALA A 40 -10.80 6.21 10.23
C ALA A 40 -11.77 5.01 10.18
N ALA A 41 -13.00 5.24 9.71
CA ALA A 41 -14.02 4.21 9.56
C ALA A 41 -13.52 3.02 8.71
N HIS A 42 -12.60 3.30 7.79
CA HIS A 42 -11.85 2.32 7.03
C HIS A 42 -10.35 2.61 7.16
N ARG A 43 -9.56 1.58 7.44
CA ARG A 43 -8.10 1.73 7.54
C ARG A 43 -7.46 1.94 6.17
N VAL A 44 -8.00 1.31 5.13
CA VAL A 44 -7.59 1.50 3.74
C VAL A 44 -8.81 1.47 2.81
N ASP A 45 -8.79 2.24 1.74
CA ASP A 45 -9.82 2.15 0.69
C ASP A 45 -9.59 0.93 -0.19
N VAL A 46 -8.35 0.68 -0.56
CA VAL A 46 -7.95 -0.33 -1.54
C VAL A 46 -6.91 -1.28 -0.97
N PHE A 47 -7.10 -2.60 -1.14
CA PHE A 47 -6.14 -3.61 -0.74
C PHE A 47 -5.71 -4.48 -1.92
N GLY A 48 -4.43 -4.39 -2.29
CA GLY A 48 -3.84 -5.14 -3.40
C GLY A 48 -3.56 -6.60 -3.06
N ILE A 49 -4.00 -7.50 -3.94
CA ILE A 49 -3.79 -8.95 -3.87
C ILE A 49 -3.13 -9.40 -5.17
N ALA A 50 -1.88 -9.79 -5.09
CA ALA A 50 -1.11 -10.25 -6.23
C ALA A 50 -0.80 -11.75 -6.14
N ILE A 51 -1.03 -12.49 -7.21
CA ILE A 51 -0.74 -13.91 -7.33
C ILE A 51 0.37 -14.10 -8.36
N GLY A 52 1.54 -14.48 -7.90
CA GLY A 52 2.77 -14.60 -8.71
C GLY A 52 3.71 -13.41 -8.55
N ASP A 53 4.97 -13.61 -8.95
CA ASP A 53 6.02 -12.60 -8.69
C ASP A 53 5.89 -11.38 -9.60
N GLU A 54 5.55 -11.57 -10.88
CA GLU A 54 5.33 -10.46 -11.82
C GLU A 54 4.13 -9.62 -11.39
N ALA A 55 3.01 -10.28 -11.03
CA ALA A 55 1.83 -9.60 -10.51
C ALA A 55 2.15 -8.78 -9.26
N ARG A 56 3.03 -9.29 -8.38
CA ARG A 56 3.44 -8.59 -7.16
C ARG A 56 4.21 -7.31 -7.46
N VAL A 57 5.13 -7.35 -8.42
CA VAL A 57 5.89 -6.15 -8.83
C VAL A 57 4.95 -5.09 -9.41
N LYS A 58 4.04 -5.48 -10.33
CA LYS A 58 3.08 -4.55 -10.94
C LYS A 58 2.07 -4.01 -9.92
N MET A 59 1.56 -4.87 -9.03
CA MET A 59 0.67 -4.43 -7.95
C MET A 59 1.36 -3.46 -6.99
N SER A 60 2.60 -3.72 -6.59
CA SER A 60 3.36 -2.81 -5.72
C SER A 60 3.50 -1.42 -6.35
N LYS A 61 3.79 -1.35 -7.65
CA LYS A 61 3.87 -0.09 -8.38
C LYS A 61 2.52 0.61 -8.42
N LEU A 62 1.44 -0.11 -8.74
CA LEU A 62 0.08 0.44 -8.78
C LEU A 62 -0.35 0.99 -7.41
N ILE A 63 -0.06 0.27 -6.32
CA ILE A 63 -0.37 0.72 -4.95
C ILE A 63 0.38 2.01 -4.60
N ASP A 64 1.67 2.10 -4.96
CA ASP A 64 2.46 3.31 -4.73
C ASP A 64 1.91 4.51 -5.51
N GLU A 65 1.55 4.31 -6.76
CA GLU A 65 0.93 5.34 -7.60
C GLU A 65 -0.46 5.75 -7.10
N LEU A 66 -1.29 4.83 -6.59
CA LEU A 66 -2.58 5.12 -5.96
C LEU A 66 -2.41 5.98 -4.70
N ARG A 67 -1.41 5.66 -3.87
CA ARG A 67 -1.06 6.48 -2.69
C ARG A 67 -0.64 7.90 -3.10
N ALA A 68 0.16 8.03 -4.16
CA ALA A 68 0.55 9.32 -4.70
C ALA A 68 -0.65 10.13 -5.23
N ALA A 69 -1.69 9.44 -5.70
CA ALA A 69 -2.97 10.04 -6.12
C ALA A 69 -3.93 10.34 -4.95
N GLY A 70 -3.53 10.07 -3.70
CA GLY A 70 -4.32 10.35 -2.50
C GLY A 70 -5.30 9.24 -2.08
N VAL A 71 -5.23 8.06 -2.73
CA VAL A 71 -6.03 6.89 -2.35
C VAL A 71 -5.34 6.14 -1.21
N SER A 72 -6.06 5.87 -0.12
CA SER A 72 -5.53 5.05 0.97
C SER A 72 -5.44 3.60 0.51
N ALA A 73 -4.23 3.10 0.31
CA ALA A 73 -4.00 1.79 -0.30
C ALA A 73 -2.93 1.00 0.45
N ASP A 74 -3.13 -0.32 0.57
CA ASP A 74 -2.15 -1.28 1.08
C ASP A 74 -2.19 -2.57 0.25
N MET A 75 -1.32 -3.51 0.52
CA MET A 75 -1.29 -4.78 -0.20
C MET A 75 -0.88 -5.96 0.66
N SER A 76 -1.18 -7.16 0.19
CA SER A 76 -0.71 -8.40 0.81
C SER A 76 0.78 -8.59 0.56
N TYR A 77 1.56 -8.75 1.62
CA TYR A 77 2.98 -9.05 1.57
C TYR A 77 3.24 -10.55 1.73
N GLY A 78 4.33 -11.01 1.13
CA GLY A 78 4.76 -12.41 1.15
C GLY A 78 3.95 -13.31 0.18
N GLN A 79 4.26 -14.61 0.22
CA GLN A 79 3.65 -15.61 -0.67
C GLN A 79 2.35 -16.15 -0.06
N ARG A 80 1.31 -15.34 -0.03
CA ARG A 80 0.00 -15.77 0.43
C ARG A 80 -0.91 -16.06 -0.76
N GLY A 81 -1.64 -17.19 -0.71
CA GLY A 81 -2.67 -17.46 -1.70
C GLY A 81 -3.87 -16.51 -1.58
N LEU A 82 -4.72 -16.48 -2.59
CA LEU A 82 -5.89 -15.60 -2.70
C LEU A 82 -6.74 -15.56 -1.42
N LYS A 83 -7.08 -16.72 -0.86
CA LYS A 83 -7.90 -16.82 0.36
C LYS A 83 -7.25 -16.17 1.59
N GLY A 84 -5.92 -16.33 1.74
CA GLY A 84 -5.16 -15.72 2.83
C GLY A 84 -5.04 -14.20 2.68
N SER A 85 -4.88 -13.74 1.45
CA SER A 85 -4.78 -12.31 1.13
C SER A 85 -6.14 -11.61 1.28
N MET A 86 -7.26 -12.25 0.90
CA MET A 86 -8.61 -11.72 1.15
C MET A 86 -8.89 -11.52 2.65
N LYS A 87 -8.47 -12.46 3.52
CA LYS A 87 -8.55 -12.24 4.97
C LYS A 87 -7.68 -11.06 5.45
N GLY A 88 -6.61 -10.76 4.71
CA GLY A 88 -5.79 -9.56 4.94
C GLY A 88 -6.56 -8.29 4.65
N ALA A 89 -7.27 -8.24 3.52
CA ALA A 89 -8.14 -7.13 3.13
C ALA A 89 -9.23 -6.87 4.17
N ASP A 90 -9.90 -7.93 4.64
CA ASP A 90 -10.93 -7.83 5.69
C ASP A 90 -10.36 -7.25 6.99
N ARG A 91 -9.18 -7.71 7.43
CA ARG A 91 -8.52 -7.18 8.64
C ARG A 91 -8.07 -5.72 8.49
N ALA A 92 -7.69 -5.33 7.28
CA ALA A 92 -7.30 -3.96 6.98
C ALA A 92 -8.51 -3.02 6.91
N GLY A 93 -9.73 -3.55 6.99
CA GLY A 93 -10.96 -2.79 6.83
C GLY A 93 -11.07 -2.18 5.43
N ALA A 94 -10.57 -2.87 4.42
CA ALA A 94 -10.58 -2.37 3.05
C ALA A 94 -12.00 -2.33 2.47
N ARG A 95 -12.29 -1.31 1.66
CA ARG A 95 -13.55 -1.21 0.91
C ARG A 95 -13.49 -2.02 -0.38
N TYR A 96 -12.34 -2.00 -1.03
CA TYR A 96 -12.09 -2.68 -2.29
C TYR A 96 -10.87 -3.58 -2.21
N ALA A 97 -10.92 -4.74 -2.87
CA ALA A 97 -9.76 -5.58 -3.11
C ALA A 97 -9.41 -5.56 -4.60
N LEU A 98 -8.16 -5.25 -4.92
CA LEU A 98 -7.60 -5.39 -6.26
C LEU A 98 -6.96 -6.76 -6.40
N VAL A 99 -7.41 -7.56 -7.35
CA VAL A 99 -6.84 -8.88 -7.60
C VAL A 99 -6.11 -8.87 -8.94
N LEU A 100 -4.86 -9.27 -8.91
CA LEU A 100 -3.98 -9.34 -10.07
C LEU A 100 -3.29 -10.70 -10.10
N GLY A 101 -3.60 -11.50 -11.08
CA GLY A 101 -2.96 -12.78 -11.37
C GLY A 101 -2.48 -12.83 -12.81
N GLU A 102 -2.10 -14.01 -13.26
CA GLU A 102 -1.56 -14.22 -14.61
C GLU A 102 -2.57 -13.84 -15.72
N ARG A 103 -3.84 -14.19 -15.54
CA ARG A 103 -4.90 -13.86 -16.50
C ARG A 103 -5.14 -12.36 -16.63
N GLU A 104 -5.19 -11.66 -15.51
CA GLU A 104 -5.38 -10.21 -15.46
C GLU A 104 -4.16 -9.51 -16.05
N LEU A 105 -2.95 -10.03 -15.81
CA LEU A 105 -1.71 -9.52 -16.43
C LEU A 105 -1.70 -9.65 -17.95
N GLU A 106 -2.10 -10.80 -18.47
CA GLU A 106 -2.19 -11.06 -19.92
C GLU A 106 -3.24 -10.14 -20.58
N ALA A 107 -4.35 -9.88 -19.89
CA ALA A 107 -5.40 -8.97 -20.35
C ALA A 107 -5.02 -7.48 -20.21
N GLY A 108 -4.01 -7.14 -19.41
CA GLY A 108 -3.69 -5.76 -19.07
C GLY A 108 -4.73 -5.12 -18.12
N GLU A 109 -5.42 -5.93 -17.35
CA GLU A 109 -6.51 -5.54 -16.46
C GLU A 109 -6.20 -5.85 -15.00
N VAL A 110 -7.01 -5.32 -14.10
CA VAL A 110 -7.06 -5.67 -12.69
C VAL A 110 -8.50 -5.87 -12.27
N ALA A 111 -8.79 -6.93 -11.51
CA ALA A 111 -10.11 -7.15 -10.97
C ALA A 111 -10.32 -6.31 -9.71
N VAL A 112 -11.29 -5.42 -9.74
CA VAL A 112 -11.72 -4.57 -8.61
C VAL A 112 -12.93 -5.22 -7.96
N LYS A 113 -12.80 -5.62 -6.71
CA LYS A 113 -13.86 -6.27 -5.94
C LYS A 113 -14.33 -5.34 -4.82
N ASN A 114 -15.61 -4.94 -4.86
CA ASN A 114 -16.26 -4.26 -3.75
C ASN A 114 -16.58 -5.28 -2.65
N LEU A 115 -15.98 -5.10 -1.47
CA LEU A 115 -16.10 -6.07 -0.37
C LEU A 115 -17.44 -5.97 0.36
N ALA A 116 -18.08 -4.82 0.34
CA ALA A 116 -19.39 -4.61 0.97
C ALA A 116 -20.53 -5.16 0.11
N GLU A 117 -20.50 -4.92 -1.20
CA GLU A 117 -21.56 -5.31 -2.13
C GLU A 117 -21.33 -6.70 -2.76
N HIS A 118 -20.15 -7.27 -2.56
CA HIS A 118 -19.71 -8.51 -3.21
C HIS A 118 -19.76 -8.49 -4.74
N SER A 119 -19.69 -7.28 -5.32
CA SER A 119 -19.60 -7.07 -6.76
C SER A 119 -18.13 -7.09 -7.20
N GLN A 120 -17.90 -7.41 -8.47
CA GLN A 120 -16.58 -7.43 -9.06
C GLN A 120 -16.66 -6.94 -10.49
N GLU A 121 -15.71 -6.10 -10.88
CA GLU A 121 -15.51 -5.66 -12.25
C GLU A 121 -14.03 -5.74 -12.64
N SER A 122 -13.74 -5.80 -13.92
CA SER A 122 -12.37 -5.70 -14.45
C SER A 122 -12.18 -4.34 -15.07
N VAL A 123 -11.09 -3.68 -14.72
CA VAL A 123 -10.71 -2.37 -15.27
C VAL A 123 -9.28 -2.43 -15.80
N GLU A 124 -8.92 -1.48 -16.64
CA GLU A 124 -7.55 -1.35 -17.12
C GLU A 124 -6.56 -1.25 -15.94
N LEU A 125 -5.41 -1.90 -16.05
CA LEU A 125 -4.34 -1.87 -15.05
C LEU A 125 -3.64 -0.50 -15.06
N SER A 126 -4.39 0.53 -14.65
CA SER A 126 -3.92 1.91 -14.59
C SER A 126 -4.48 2.62 -13.34
N VAL A 127 -3.73 3.62 -12.84
CA VAL A 127 -4.15 4.42 -11.68
C VAL A 127 -5.48 5.11 -11.93
N GLN A 128 -5.66 5.68 -13.13
CA GLN A 128 -6.87 6.41 -13.50
C GLN A 128 -8.10 5.51 -13.46
N ALA A 129 -8.04 4.34 -14.11
CA ALA A 129 -9.15 3.41 -14.15
C ALA A 129 -9.52 2.87 -12.77
N VAL A 130 -8.51 2.51 -11.97
CA VAL A 130 -8.74 2.05 -10.59
C VAL A 130 -9.30 3.16 -9.71
N THR A 131 -8.75 4.38 -9.77
CA THR A 131 -9.25 5.52 -8.98
C THR A 131 -10.71 5.79 -9.33
N GLN A 132 -11.07 5.82 -10.60
CA GLN A 132 -12.45 6.02 -11.06
C GLN A 132 -13.38 4.92 -10.52
N ALA A 133 -12.96 3.66 -10.56
CA ALA A 133 -13.76 2.54 -10.08
C ALA A 133 -14.00 2.57 -8.55
N VAL A 134 -13.02 3.05 -7.77
CA VAL A 134 -13.12 3.03 -6.30
C VAL A 134 -13.68 4.34 -5.70
N THR A 135 -13.62 5.44 -6.42
CA THR A 135 -14.14 6.75 -5.96
C THR A 135 -15.48 7.12 -6.59
N GLY A 136 -15.85 6.49 -7.70
CA GLY A 136 -17.06 6.82 -8.45
C GLY A 136 -17.01 8.19 -9.15
N ALA A 137 -15.81 8.76 -9.30
CA ALA A 137 -15.58 10.09 -9.87
C ALA A 137 -15.01 9.99 -11.28
#